data_fd9f7a6be2443ade97ad3a6f07e7da9b
#
_entry.id   fd9f7a6be2443ade97ad3a6f07e7da9b
#
_cell.length_a   1.000
_cell.length_b   1.000
_cell.length_c   1.000
_cell.angle_alpha   90.00
_cell.angle_beta   90.00
_cell.angle_gamma   90.00
#
_symmetry.space_group_name_H-M   'P 1'
#
loop_
_entity.id
_entity.type
_entity.pdbx_description
1 polymer ?
#
loop_
_entity_poly.entity_id
_entity_poly.type
_entity_poly.pdbx_seq_one_letter_code
_entity_poly.pdbx_strand_id
1 'polypeptide(L)'
;EDAVVLVALPNLGANLYLCWESREARDQTRDLSRLVGFGVVGAVIGTLALVHLPEEPLLIVLAITIGVFVFNFLRRPDLAIDPRTATRWSPVVGTVVGLLQGSIGVSGPVVATWVHGYRLPPRVFVHTVTFIFGVTGAVQIAVLALQGQFTADRLLAAAAAAVPVAIVTPLGVRLR
;
A
#
# COMPACT_ATOMS: atom_id res chain seq x y z
N GLU A 1 9.43 -9.25 -10.90
CA GLU A 1 10.11 -9.15 -9.60
C GLU A 1 10.92 -7.85 -9.50
N ASP A 2 11.82 -7.59 -10.46
CA ASP A 2 12.71 -6.42 -10.46
C ASP A 2 11.97 -5.09 -10.32
N ALA A 3 10.87 -4.90 -11.04
CA ALA A 3 10.08 -3.68 -10.97
C ALA A 3 9.56 -3.38 -9.56
N VAL A 4 9.14 -4.40 -8.81
CA VAL A 4 8.65 -4.24 -7.44
C VAL A 4 9.78 -3.83 -6.50
N VAL A 5 10.95 -4.46 -6.63
CA VAL A 5 12.15 -4.13 -5.82
C VAL A 5 12.60 -2.69 -6.08
N LEU A 6 12.62 -2.25 -7.35
CA LEU A 6 13.04 -0.91 -7.76
C LEU A 6 12.14 0.20 -7.21
N VAL A 7 10.81 -0.01 -7.22
CA VAL A 7 9.87 1.02 -6.78
C VAL A 7 9.60 1.00 -5.27
N ALA A 8 9.98 -0.07 -4.57
CA ALA A 8 9.67 -0.22 -3.14
C ALA A 8 10.27 0.89 -2.28
N LEU A 9 11.55 1.24 -2.48
CA LEU A 9 12.24 2.29 -1.72
C LEU A 9 11.68 3.69 -2.00
N PRO A 10 11.55 4.16 -3.27
CA PRO A 10 10.91 5.43 -3.59
C PRO A 10 9.49 5.55 -3.03
N ASN A 11 8.71 4.48 -3.16
CA ASN A 11 7.33 4.44 -2.67
C ASN A 11 7.26 4.55 -1.15
N LEU A 12 8.13 3.84 -0.42
CA LEU A 12 8.22 3.97 1.04
C LEU A 12 8.55 5.40 1.43
N GLY A 13 9.55 6.03 0.79
CA GLY A 13 9.95 7.41 1.06
C GLY A 13 8.79 8.40 0.88
N ALA A 14 8.04 8.28 -0.22
CA ALA A 14 6.87 9.11 -0.48
C ALA A 14 5.77 8.92 0.57
N ASN A 15 5.46 7.68 0.93
CA ASN A 15 4.43 7.38 1.93
C ASN A 15 4.82 7.88 3.33
N LEU A 16 6.08 7.74 3.72
CA LEU A 16 6.58 8.27 5.01
C LEU A 16 6.49 9.80 5.05
N TYR A 17 6.87 10.48 3.95
CA TYR A 17 6.76 11.94 3.85
C TYR A 17 5.30 12.40 3.97
N LEU A 18 4.37 11.81 3.21
CA LEU A 18 2.95 12.14 3.25
C LEU A 18 2.29 11.81 4.59
N CYS A 19 2.70 10.71 5.22
CA CYS A 19 2.27 10.34 6.55
C CYS A 19 2.74 11.35 7.59
N TRP A 20 3.99 11.81 7.50
CA TRP A 20 4.54 12.82 8.38
C TRP A 20 3.86 14.19 8.19
N GLU A 21 3.60 14.59 6.96
CA GLU A 21 2.91 15.84 6.62
C GLU A 21 1.48 15.85 7.16
N SER A 22 0.80 14.70 7.11
CA SER A 22 -0.60 14.54 7.58
C SER A 22 -0.72 14.07 9.04
N ARG A 23 0.36 14.06 9.82
CA ARG A 23 0.41 13.49 11.20
C ARG A 23 -0.61 14.06 12.18
N GLU A 24 -1.06 15.30 11.97
CA GLU A 24 -2.10 15.94 12.80
C GLU A 24 -3.45 15.23 12.73
N ALA A 25 -3.67 14.45 11.66
CA ALA A 25 -4.88 13.68 11.46
C ALA A 25 -4.86 12.29 12.13
N ARG A 26 -3.75 11.92 12.80
CA ARG A 26 -3.51 10.58 13.37
C ARG A 26 -4.64 10.11 14.29
N ASP A 27 -5.10 10.99 15.19
CA ASP A 27 -6.08 10.62 16.22
C ASP A 27 -7.51 10.43 15.68
N GLN A 28 -7.74 10.80 14.42
CA GLN A 28 -9.04 10.71 13.77
C GLN A 28 -9.18 9.44 12.89
N THR A 29 -8.15 8.59 12.86
CA THR A 29 -8.14 7.35 12.06
C THR A 29 -9.03 6.28 12.71
N ARG A 30 -9.63 5.41 11.86
CA ARG A 30 -10.49 4.31 12.31
C ARG A 30 -9.87 2.96 11.96
N ASP A 31 -9.98 2.00 12.88
CA ASP A 31 -9.56 0.59 12.69
C ASP A 31 -8.14 0.38 12.15
N LEU A 32 -7.30 1.44 12.19
CA LEU A 32 -5.98 1.46 11.58
C LEU A 32 -5.06 0.39 12.15
N SER A 33 -5.08 0.17 13.47
CA SER A 33 -4.25 -0.83 14.13
C SER A 33 -4.54 -2.26 13.67
N ARG A 34 -5.82 -2.58 13.46
CA ARG A 34 -6.24 -3.91 12.95
C ARG A 34 -5.87 -4.08 11.49
N LEU A 35 -6.21 -3.10 10.63
CA LEU A 35 -5.85 -3.12 9.22
C LEU A 35 -4.33 -3.30 9.04
N VAL A 36 -3.53 -2.53 9.77
CA VAL A 36 -2.07 -2.59 9.69
C VAL A 36 -1.52 -3.88 10.27
N GLY A 37 -2.01 -4.33 11.43
CA GLY A 37 -1.52 -5.57 12.05
C GLY A 37 -1.70 -6.78 11.15
N PHE A 38 -2.89 -6.95 10.56
CA PHE A 38 -3.13 -8.02 9.58
C PHE A 38 -2.46 -7.73 8.23
N GLY A 39 -2.30 -6.46 7.85
CA GLY A 39 -1.55 -6.04 6.69
C GLY A 39 -0.07 -6.44 6.75
N VAL A 40 0.55 -6.35 7.92
CA VAL A 40 1.94 -6.83 8.15
C VAL A 40 2.05 -8.32 7.87
N VAL A 41 1.14 -9.12 8.41
CA VAL A 41 1.12 -10.57 8.15
C VAL A 41 0.96 -10.85 6.66
N GLY A 42 0.01 -10.19 6.01
CA GLY A 42 -0.21 -10.30 4.57
C GLY A 42 1.03 -9.87 3.76
N ALA A 43 1.70 -8.78 4.15
CA ALA A 43 2.88 -8.28 3.45
C ALA A 43 4.06 -9.26 3.53
N VAL A 44 4.29 -9.88 4.67
CA VAL A 44 5.31 -10.94 4.80
C VAL A 44 5.02 -12.09 3.85
N ILE A 45 3.80 -12.63 3.90
CA ILE A 45 3.40 -13.76 3.05
C ILE A 45 3.47 -13.37 1.56
N GLY A 46 2.96 -12.19 1.20
CA GLY A 46 2.97 -11.70 -0.18
C GLY A 46 4.39 -11.49 -0.71
N THR A 47 5.30 -10.94 0.10
CA THR A 47 6.69 -10.73 -0.33
C THR A 47 7.44 -12.06 -0.48
N LEU A 48 7.18 -13.02 0.40
CA LEU A 48 7.73 -14.38 0.23
C LEU A 48 7.17 -15.03 -1.04
N ALA A 49 5.89 -14.83 -1.35
CA ALA A 49 5.30 -15.29 -2.60
C ALA A 49 5.97 -14.66 -3.83
N LEU A 50 6.26 -13.34 -3.79
CA LEU A 50 6.98 -12.64 -4.87
C LEU A 50 8.35 -13.27 -5.16
N VAL A 51 9.09 -13.64 -4.11
CA VAL A 51 10.45 -14.18 -4.24
C VAL A 51 10.46 -15.65 -4.67
N HIS A 52 9.44 -16.43 -4.28
CA HIS A 52 9.48 -17.90 -4.47
C HIS A 52 8.51 -18.41 -5.55
N LEU A 53 7.53 -17.63 -5.98
CA LEU A 53 6.58 -18.03 -7.01
C LEU A 53 6.97 -17.47 -8.38
N PRO A 54 6.62 -18.16 -9.47
CA PRO A 54 6.77 -17.62 -10.82
C PRO A 54 5.89 -16.38 -11.02
N GLU A 55 6.24 -15.53 -12.00
CA GLU A 55 5.54 -14.26 -12.24
C GLU A 55 4.09 -14.44 -12.74
N GLU A 56 3.81 -15.50 -13.46
CA GLU A 56 2.50 -15.72 -14.09
C GLU A 56 1.32 -15.70 -13.08
N PRO A 57 1.33 -16.44 -11.96
CA PRO A 57 0.27 -16.36 -10.96
C PRO A 57 0.13 -14.97 -10.36
N LEU A 58 1.24 -14.25 -10.17
CA LEU A 58 1.22 -12.91 -9.60
C LEU A 58 0.57 -11.90 -10.55
N LEU A 59 0.83 -12.02 -11.86
CA LEU A 59 0.19 -11.19 -12.89
C LEU A 59 -1.32 -11.49 -12.99
N ILE A 60 -1.73 -12.75 -12.84
CA ILE A 60 -3.14 -13.12 -12.79
C ILE A 60 -3.83 -12.49 -11.59
N VAL A 61 -3.22 -12.56 -10.41
CA VAL A 61 -3.74 -11.91 -9.19
C VAL A 61 -3.86 -10.40 -9.38
N LEU A 62 -2.87 -9.75 -10.00
CA LEU A 62 -2.91 -8.33 -10.33
C LEU A 62 -4.09 -8.01 -11.27
N ALA A 63 -4.24 -8.77 -12.36
CA ALA A 63 -5.31 -8.57 -13.33
C ALA A 63 -6.70 -8.73 -12.70
N ILE A 64 -6.89 -9.76 -11.88
CA ILE A 64 -8.14 -9.98 -11.13
C ILE A 64 -8.41 -8.83 -10.17
N THR A 65 -7.39 -8.37 -9.44
CA THR A 65 -7.53 -7.25 -8.49
C THR A 65 -7.97 -5.98 -9.18
N ILE A 66 -7.33 -5.64 -10.31
CA ILE A 66 -7.70 -4.46 -11.11
C ILE A 66 -9.12 -4.63 -11.66
N GLY A 67 -9.45 -5.79 -12.21
CA GLY A 67 -10.79 -6.09 -12.75
C GLY A 67 -11.89 -5.95 -11.70
N VAL A 68 -11.69 -6.51 -10.52
CA VAL A 68 -12.62 -6.40 -9.39
C VAL A 68 -12.74 -4.95 -8.92
N PHE A 69 -11.63 -4.22 -8.86
CA PHE A 69 -11.65 -2.80 -8.49
C PHE A 69 -12.47 -1.98 -9.49
N VAL A 70 -12.19 -2.08 -10.78
CA VAL A 70 -12.90 -1.35 -11.84
C VAL A 70 -14.38 -1.69 -11.81
N PHE A 71 -14.72 -2.97 -11.69
CA PHE A 71 -16.11 -3.42 -11.63
C PHE A 71 -16.87 -2.83 -10.41
N ASN A 72 -16.24 -2.85 -9.22
CA ASN A 72 -16.85 -2.27 -8.03
C ASN A 72 -16.97 -0.75 -8.12
N PHE A 73 -15.95 -0.07 -8.66
CA PHE A 73 -15.96 1.37 -8.86
C PHE A 73 -17.11 1.82 -9.78
N LEU A 74 -17.34 1.08 -10.86
CA LEU A 74 -18.43 1.38 -11.80
C LEU A 74 -19.82 1.08 -11.23
N ARG A 75 -19.94 0.08 -10.35
CA ARG A 75 -21.24 -0.33 -9.79
C ARG A 75 -21.66 0.41 -8.53
N ARG A 76 -20.73 0.83 -7.69
CA ARG A 76 -21.03 1.43 -6.37
C ARG A 76 -20.08 2.58 -6.04
N PRO A 77 -20.24 3.75 -6.70
CA PRO A 77 -19.39 4.91 -6.43
C PRO A 77 -19.57 5.49 -5.01
N ASP A 78 -20.75 5.26 -4.37
CA ASP A 78 -21.13 5.84 -3.07
C ASP A 78 -21.08 4.82 -1.91
N LEU A 79 -20.09 3.93 -1.89
CA LEU A 79 -19.92 2.98 -0.78
C LEU A 79 -19.75 3.71 0.56
N ALA A 80 -20.68 3.48 1.49
CA ALA A 80 -20.50 3.84 2.90
C ALA A 80 -20.41 2.55 3.71
N ILE A 81 -19.34 2.41 4.50
CA ILE A 81 -19.10 1.22 5.33
C ILE A 81 -19.49 1.55 6.77
N ASP A 82 -20.45 0.79 7.30
CA ASP A 82 -20.82 0.89 8.71
C ASP A 82 -19.64 0.53 9.63
N PRO A 83 -19.44 1.25 10.75
CA PRO A 83 -18.32 1.00 11.68
C PRO A 83 -18.19 -0.44 12.16
N ARG A 84 -19.31 -1.12 12.41
CA ARG A 84 -19.30 -2.53 12.86
C ARG A 84 -18.81 -3.45 11.74
N THR A 85 -19.27 -3.21 10.52
CA THR A 85 -18.81 -3.94 9.33
C THR A 85 -17.33 -3.67 9.08
N ALA A 86 -16.88 -2.43 9.22
CA ALA A 86 -15.48 -2.05 9.11
C ALA A 86 -14.61 -2.87 10.08
N THR A 87 -14.93 -2.85 11.36
CA THR A 87 -14.15 -3.56 12.39
C THR A 87 -14.14 -5.08 12.18
N ARG A 88 -15.26 -5.66 11.72
CA ARG A 88 -15.37 -7.11 11.46
C ARG A 88 -14.50 -7.55 10.27
N TRP A 89 -14.47 -6.76 9.20
CA TRP A 89 -13.78 -7.11 7.96
C TRP A 89 -12.35 -6.57 7.88
N SER A 90 -11.94 -5.66 8.77
CA SER A 90 -10.57 -5.14 8.83
C SER A 90 -9.47 -6.21 8.81
N PRO A 91 -9.59 -7.35 9.51
CA PRO A 91 -8.59 -8.41 9.43
C PRO A 91 -8.43 -8.98 8.03
N VAL A 92 -9.54 -9.29 7.35
CA VAL A 92 -9.53 -9.85 6.00
C VAL A 92 -8.98 -8.84 5.00
N VAL A 93 -9.49 -7.62 5.05
CA VAL A 93 -9.05 -6.54 4.16
C VAL A 93 -7.58 -6.20 4.39
N GLY A 94 -7.13 -6.09 5.64
CA GLY A 94 -5.73 -5.86 5.98
C GLY A 94 -4.83 -6.95 5.41
N THR A 95 -5.18 -8.22 5.60
CA THR A 95 -4.41 -9.36 5.04
C THR A 95 -4.34 -9.28 3.50
N VAL A 96 -5.47 -9.02 2.83
CA VAL A 96 -5.50 -8.90 1.37
C VAL A 96 -4.65 -7.71 0.90
N VAL A 97 -4.77 -6.56 1.56
CA VAL A 97 -3.94 -5.38 1.27
C VAL A 97 -2.46 -5.69 1.41
N GLY A 98 -2.08 -6.35 2.50
CA GLY A 98 -0.69 -6.75 2.72
C GLY A 98 -0.20 -7.75 1.70
N LEU A 99 -0.99 -8.79 1.38
CA LEU A 99 -0.67 -9.78 0.34
C LEU A 99 -0.40 -9.10 -1.00
N LEU A 100 -1.29 -8.22 -1.45
CA LEU A 100 -1.16 -7.49 -2.71
C LEU A 100 0.05 -6.55 -2.68
N GLN A 101 0.24 -5.81 -1.58
CA GLN A 101 1.40 -4.94 -1.42
C GLN A 101 2.71 -5.73 -1.49
N GLY A 102 2.79 -6.84 -0.75
CA GLY A 102 3.99 -7.68 -0.70
C GLY A 102 4.29 -8.39 -2.02
N SER A 103 3.28 -8.95 -2.69
CA SER A 103 3.47 -9.80 -3.87
C SER A 103 3.62 -9.02 -5.18
N ILE A 104 2.88 -7.94 -5.36
CA ILE A 104 2.85 -7.19 -6.64
C ILE A 104 3.11 -5.69 -6.47
N GLY A 105 3.28 -5.19 -5.24
CA GLY A 105 3.50 -3.77 -4.95
C GLY A 105 2.29 -2.87 -5.19
N VAL A 106 1.11 -3.42 -5.46
CA VAL A 106 -0.10 -2.69 -5.86
C VAL A 106 -1.30 -3.07 -5.00
N SER A 107 -1.50 -2.38 -3.89
CA SER A 107 -2.69 -2.53 -3.04
C SER A 107 -3.60 -1.30 -3.04
N GLY A 108 -3.20 -0.25 -3.77
CA GLY A 108 -3.90 1.04 -3.85
C GLY A 108 -5.39 0.96 -4.10
N PRO A 109 -5.86 0.23 -5.12
CA PRO A 109 -7.28 0.07 -5.40
C PRO A 109 -8.10 -0.45 -4.21
N VAL A 110 -7.59 -1.47 -3.51
CA VAL A 110 -8.29 -2.08 -2.36
C VAL A 110 -8.30 -1.13 -1.16
N VAL A 111 -7.13 -0.56 -0.82
CA VAL A 111 -7.01 0.40 0.29
C VAL A 111 -7.86 1.63 0.05
N ALA A 112 -7.76 2.24 -1.14
CA ALA A 112 -8.49 3.45 -1.47
C ALA A 112 -10.01 3.23 -1.40
N THR A 113 -10.53 2.14 -1.96
CA THR A 113 -11.95 1.81 -1.91
C THR A 113 -12.43 1.58 -0.49
N TRP A 114 -11.66 0.82 0.30
CA TRP A 114 -12.03 0.52 1.68
C TRP A 114 -12.04 1.77 2.55
N VAL A 115 -10.97 2.56 2.51
CA VAL A 115 -10.83 3.79 3.32
C VAL A 115 -11.80 4.89 2.84
N HIS A 116 -12.10 4.94 1.52
CA HIS A 116 -13.13 5.85 0.99
C HIS A 116 -14.51 5.54 1.60
N GLY A 117 -14.82 4.27 1.81
CA GLY A 117 -16.06 3.85 2.48
C GLY A 117 -16.22 4.35 3.91
N TYR A 118 -15.15 4.80 4.57
CA TYR A 118 -15.21 5.43 5.89
C TYR A 118 -15.67 6.88 5.87
N ARG A 119 -15.74 7.52 4.69
CA ARG A 119 -16.11 8.92 4.49
C ARG A 119 -15.30 9.88 5.37
N LEU A 120 -13.99 9.65 5.45
CA LEU A 120 -13.07 10.47 6.23
C LEU A 120 -12.79 11.82 5.56
N PRO A 121 -12.49 12.87 6.34
CA PRO A 121 -11.95 14.10 5.80
C PRO A 121 -10.69 13.84 4.95
N PRO A 122 -10.41 14.64 3.90
CA PRO A 122 -9.31 14.37 2.97
C PRO A 122 -7.94 14.17 3.64
N ARG A 123 -7.61 14.95 4.66
CA ARG A 123 -6.34 14.82 5.41
C ARG A 123 -6.26 13.49 6.17
N VAL A 124 -7.36 13.07 6.81
CA VAL A 124 -7.45 11.80 7.54
C VAL A 124 -7.37 10.63 6.58
N PHE A 125 -8.02 10.73 5.43
CA PHE A 125 -7.94 9.74 4.36
C PHE A 125 -6.47 9.54 3.91
N VAL A 126 -5.79 10.64 3.57
CA VAL A 126 -4.37 10.58 3.14
C VAL A 126 -3.50 9.96 4.22
N HIS A 127 -3.63 10.41 5.48
CA HIS A 127 -2.85 9.86 6.59
C HIS A 127 -3.09 8.35 6.74
N THR A 128 -4.35 7.91 6.72
CA THR A 128 -4.72 6.50 6.87
C THR A 128 -4.10 5.65 5.76
N VAL A 129 -4.25 6.07 4.51
CA VAL A 129 -3.74 5.33 3.34
C VAL A 129 -2.21 5.28 3.34
N THR A 130 -1.55 6.42 3.56
CA THR A 130 -0.08 6.49 3.54
C THR A 130 0.55 5.78 4.73
N PHE A 131 -0.12 5.74 5.89
CA PHE A 131 0.34 4.97 7.03
C PHE A 131 0.27 3.46 6.76
N ILE A 132 -0.83 2.97 6.17
CA ILE A 132 -0.97 1.55 5.78
C ILE A 132 0.14 1.19 4.79
N PHE A 133 0.35 1.99 3.75
CA PHE A 133 1.41 1.76 2.76
C PHE A 133 2.81 1.90 3.34
N GLY A 134 3.03 2.85 4.23
CA GLY A 134 4.30 3.04 4.91
C GLY A 134 4.70 1.80 5.70
N VAL A 135 3.78 1.26 6.52
CA VAL A 135 4.08 0.07 7.34
C VAL A 135 4.20 -1.19 6.49
N THR A 136 3.25 -1.46 5.59
CA THR A 136 3.30 -2.67 4.74
C THR A 136 4.47 -2.63 3.77
N GLY A 137 4.82 -1.45 3.23
CA GLY A 137 5.99 -1.24 2.39
C GLY A 137 7.31 -1.40 3.14
N ALA A 138 7.40 -0.92 4.39
CA ALA A 138 8.57 -1.14 5.24
C ALA A 138 8.78 -2.63 5.53
N VAL A 139 7.70 -3.38 5.79
CA VAL A 139 7.75 -4.83 5.96
C VAL A 139 8.20 -5.51 4.67
N GLN A 140 7.65 -5.12 3.52
CA GLN A 140 8.07 -5.64 2.21
C GLN A 140 9.57 -5.45 2.01
N ILE A 141 10.09 -4.23 2.22
CA ILE A 141 11.52 -3.94 2.08
C ILE A 141 12.36 -4.77 3.05
N ALA A 142 11.94 -4.92 4.30
CA ALA A 142 12.65 -5.74 5.27
C ALA A 142 12.75 -7.21 4.82
N VAL A 143 11.64 -7.79 4.33
CA VAL A 143 11.64 -9.17 3.82
C VAL A 143 12.49 -9.30 2.57
N LEU A 144 12.41 -8.37 1.61
CA LEU A 144 13.24 -8.35 0.41
C LEU A 144 14.74 -8.25 0.75
N ALA A 145 15.09 -7.43 1.76
CA ALA A 145 16.47 -7.30 2.24
C ALA A 145 16.98 -8.60 2.86
N LEU A 146 16.17 -9.28 3.68
CA LEU A 146 16.49 -10.58 4.26
C LEU A 146 16.66 -11.67 3.20
N GLN A 147 15.95 -11.55 2.08
CA GLN A 147 16.06 -12.46 0.93
C GLN A 147 17.20 -12.07 -0.04
N GLY A 148 18.01 -11.06 0.30
CA GLY A 148 19.14 -10.64 -0.53
C GLY A 148 18.77 -10.01 -1.87
N GLN A 149 17.54 -9.50 -2.01
CA GLN A 149 17.04 -8.96 -3.27
C GLN A 149 17.62 -7.59 -3.64
N PHE A 150 18.31 -6.90 -2.72
CA PHE A 150 18.91 -5.59 -2.96
C PHE A 150 20.38 -5.74 -3.40
N THR A 151 20.59 -5.94 -4.70
CA THR A 151 21.93 -5.86 -5.32
C THR A 151 22.35 -4.40 -5.51
N ALA A 152 23.65 -4.15 -5.73
CA ALA A 152 24.17 -2.80 -5.97
C ALA A 152 23.48 -2.10 -7.16
N ASP A 153 23.25 -2.83 -8.25
CA ASP A 153 22.59 -2.32 -9.45
C ASP A 153 21.12 -1.94 -9.18
N ARG A 154 20.39 -2.79 -8.45
CA ARG A 154 19.00 -2.52 -8.05
C ARG A 154 18.91 -1.31 -7.12
N LEU A 155 19.86 -1.16 -6.18
CA LEU A 155 19.91 0.00 -5.28
C LEU A 155 20.20 1.29 -6.05
N LEU A 156 21.12 1.27 -7.01
CA LEU A 156 21.41 2.43 -7.87
C LEU A 156 20.17 2.81 -8.70
N ALA A 157 19.50 1.85 -9.29
CA ALA A 157 18.28 2.08 -10.05
C ALA A 157 17.13 2.60 -9.17
N ALA A 158 16.97 2.06 -7.96
CA ALA A 158 16.00 2.54 -6.99
C ALA A 158 16.31 3.98 -6.52
N ALA A 159 17.59 4.31 -6.31
CA ALA A 159 18.02 5.67 -5.99
C ALA A 159 17.71 6.65 -7.13
N ALA A 160 17.97 6.27 -8.39
CA ALA A 160 17.62 7.07 -9.56
C ALA A 160 16.10 7.29 -9.65
N ALA A 161 15.29 6.25 -9.40
CA ALA A 161 13.83 6.34 -9.38
C ALA A 161 13.29 7.19 -8.21
N ALA A 162 14.04 7.29 -7.10
CA ALA A 162 13.66 8.10 -5.95
C ALA A 162 13.76 9.61 -6.21
N VAL A 163 14.64 10.04 -7.12
CA VAL A 163 14.86 11.47 -7.42
C VAL A 163 13.57 12.17 -7.88
N PRO A 164 12.89 11.73 -8.96
CA PRO A 164 11.66 12.38 -9.39
C PRO A 164 10.56 12.29 -8.32
N VAL A 165 10.46 11.20 -7.58
CA VAL A 165 9.48 11.03 -6.50
C VAL A 165 9.73 12.05 -5.38
N ALA A 166 10.98 12.24 -4.97
CA ALA A 166 11.37 13.20 -3.93
C ALA A 166 11.09 14.66 -4.33
N ILE A 167 11.14 14.97 -5.61
CA ILE A 167 10.85 16.31 -6.14
C ILE A 167 9.35 16.54 -6.27
N VAL A 168 8.64 15.57 -6.87
CA VAL A 168 7.22 15.73 -7.22
C VAL A 168 6.31 15.63 -6.00
N THR A 169 6.65 14.77 -5.02
CA THR A 169 5.80 14.57 -3.85
C THR A 169 5.59 15.86 -3.03
N PRO A 170 6.62 16.63 -2.66
CA PRO A 170 6.43 17.91 -1.97
C PRO A 170 5.71 18.96 -2.81
N LEU A 171 5.95 18.97 -4.13
CA LEU A 171 5.26 19.89 -5.05
C LEU A 171 3.76 19.59 -5.09
N GLY A 172 3.36 18.33 -5.16
CA GLY A 172 1.96 17.92 -5.10
C GLY A 172 1.26 18.30 -3.79
N VAL A 173 1.98 18.29 -2.67
CA VAL A 173 1.45 18.75 -1.38
C VAL A 173 1.23 20.26 -1.36
N ARG A 174 2.13 21.05 -1.96
CA ARG A 174 2.01 22.52 -2.01
C ARG A 174 0.89 23.02 -2.93
N LEU A 175 0.49 22.23 -3.92
CA LEU A 175 -0.55 22.58 -4.88
C LEU A 175 -1.97 22.21 -4.42
N ARG A 176 -2.10 21.63 -3.24
CA ARG A 176 -3.35 21.27 -2.57
C ARG A 176 -3.94 22.42 -1.78
#